data_696a5172b304a0ca48206b0d282593cd
#
_entry.id   696a5172b304a0ca48206b0d282593cd
#
_cell.length_a   1.000
_cell.length_b   1.000
_cell.length_c   1.000
_cell.angle_alpha   90.00
_cell.angle_beta   90.00
_cell.angle_gamma   90.00
#
_symmetry.space_group_name_H-M   'P 1'
#
loop_
_entity.id
_entity.type
_entity.pdbx_description
1 polymer ?
#
loop_
_entity_poly.entity_id
_entity_poly.type
_entity_poly.pdbx_seq_one_letter_code
_entity_poly.pdbx_strand_id
1 'polypeptide(L)'
;GQTVLSNKNIEAVKVTHVGPASVSDQMVLVNIQTRSGDDFSAARINQDVKNLLGTGYFYNVDVSWEVKDTGIDLVYSVQGKPRLTEIRFEGNERLSDRRLKKKVSSKVGEPIDEKKLFTDAREIETFYQKKGYQNTVVVYQASITEERGQGNVTFKVTEAPKVRIQEVNFVGASAFKLKKLRKVVKTRRRWAFSWLTGSGVLKEEQFAEDKEKLRQHYWDNGYVDFAIRDIQFEYPEENKMVINIEIFEGNQYRVGDLRIQGNEIYPTQEVLFFETRKGPLKRLAMNKGDVFTPGGLDDNREALEDLYEADGYLTPRNQGQTRIREIKSANTEKGTIDVDYQIDEGDRDYIEKVEIRGNTKTKDKVLRRELAVAPGEPFNMV
;
A
#
# COMPACT_ATOMS: atom_id res chain seq x y z
N GLY A 1 48.39 22.20 4.30
CA GLY A 1 48.79 20.82 4.66
C GLY A 1 48.26 19.73 3.71
N GLN A 2 47.14 19.97 3.00
CA GLN A 2 46.51 18.92 2.13
C GLN A 2 47.22 18.75 0.76
N THR A 3 47.85 19.77 0.27
CA THR A 3 48.49 19.77 -1.09
C THR A 3 49.80 18.99 -1.15
N VAL A 4 50.44 18.70 -0.03
CA VAL A 4 51.72 17.97 0.03
C VAL A 4 51.54 16.44 0.10
N LEU A 5 50.37 16.00 0.48
CA LEU A 5 50.04 14.56 0.65
C LEU A 5 49.52 13.90 -0.62
N SER A 6 48.98 14.68 -1.58
CA SER A 6 48.40 14.15 -2.82
C SER A 6 49.37 13.51 -3.80
N ASN A 7 50.70 13.69 -3.58
CA ASN A 7 51.73 13.13 -4.42
C ASN A 7 52.48 11.92 -3.80
N LYS A 8 51.97 11.38 -2.68
CA LYS A 8 52.54 10.21 -2.03
C LYS A 8 51.63 9.00 -2.18
N ASN A 9 52.22 7.84 -2.45
CA ASN A 9 51.49 6.58 -2.56
C ASN A 9 51.24 5.97 -1.20
N ILE A 10 50.16 5.22 -1.09
CA ILE A 10 49.82 4.43 0.09
C ILE A 10 50.75 3.20 0.11
N GLU A 11 51.59 3.10 1.15
CA GLU A 11 52.49 1.96 1.31
C GLU A 11 51.76 0.77 1.93
N ALA A 12 51.02 1.00 2.98
CA ALA A 12 50.26 -0.04 3.69
C ALA A 12 48.89 0.45 4.11
N VAL A 13 47.91 -0.47 4.09
CA VAL A 13 46.58 -0.29 4.68
C VAL A 13 46.46 -1.28 5.82
N LYS A 14 46.31 -0.77 7.04
CA LYS A 14 46.17 -1.57 8.27
C LYS A 14 44.78 -1.39 8.87
N VAL A 15 44.31 -2.43 9.53
CA VAL A 15 43.07 -2.39 10.29
C VAL A 15 43.38 -2.58 11.77
N THR A 16 42.81 -1.74 12.60
CA THR A 16 42.91 -1.87 14.09
C THR A 16 41.49 -1.86 14.65
N HIS A 17 41.27 -2.67 15.67
CA HIS A 17 39.99 -2.76 16.34
C HIS A 17 40.01 -1.98 17.67
N VAL A 18 39.02 -1.10 17.83
CA VAL A 18 38.76 -0.43 19.12
C VAL A 18 37.76 -1.31 19.87
N GLY A 19 38.27 -1.95 20.94
CA GLY A 19 37.53 -2.99 21.65
C GLY A 19 37.61 -4.37 20.98
N PRO A 20 36.68 -5.27 21.29
CA PRO A 20 36.69 -6.62 20.75
C PRO A 20 36.45 -6.63 19.27
N ALA A 21 37.18 -7.47 18.55
CA ALA A 21 37.03 -7.66 17.09
C ALA A 21 35.72 -8.41 16.78
N SER A 22 34.60 -7.73 16.73
CA SER A 22 33.30 -8.31 16.35
C SER A 22 33.20 -8.55 14.83
N VAL A 23 34.11 -7.97 14.04
CA VAL A 23 34.18 -8.05 12.58
C VAL A 23 35.62 -8.44 12.22
N SER A 24 35.84 -9.20 11.15
CA SER A 24 37.18 -9.55 10.68
C SER A 24 37.80 -8.43 9.85
N ASP A 25 39.16 -8.35 9.86
CA ASP A 25 39.91 -7.42 9.00
C ASP A 25 39.52 -7.60 7.53
N GLN A 26 39.33 -8.83 7.07
CA GLN A 26 38.91 -9.15 5.73
C GLN A 26 37.62 -8.43 5.34
N MET A 27 36.65 -8.33 6.27
CA MET A 27 35.40 -7.64 6.01
C MET A 27 35.59 -6.14 5.86
N VAL A 28 36.51 -5.54 6.63
CA VAL A 28 36.87 -4.13 6.48
C VAL A 28 37.50 -3.92 5.12
N LEU A 29 38.52 -4.73 4.78
CA LEU A 29 39.29 -4.61 3.54
C LEU A 29 38.45 -4.82 2.28
N VAL A 30 37.43 -5.66 2.30
CA VAL A 30 36.53 -5.87 1.14
C VAL A 30 35.60 -4.67 0.91
N ASN A 31 35.24 -3.93 1.96
CA ASN A 31 34.32 -2.80 1.90
C ASN A 31 35.00 -1.43 1.71
N ILE A 32 36.31 -1.36 1.60
CA ILE A 32 37.07 -0.16 1.26
C ILE A 32 37.60 -0.25 -0.18
N GLN A 33 37.72 0.86 -0.85
CA GLN A 33 38.29 0.96 -2.21
C GLN A 33 39.82 1.20 -2.18
N THR A 34 40.29 1.86 -1.13
CA THR A 34 41.70 2.23 -0.99
C THR A 34 42.59 1.00 -0.81
N ARG A 35 43.66 0.91 -1.57
CA ARG A 35 44.65 -0.20 -1.58
C ARG A 35 46.08 0.30 -1.44
N SER A 36 46.95 -0.59 -1.01
CA SER A 36 48.41 -0.36 -1.12
C SER A 36 48.79 -0.16 -2.58
N GLY A 37 49.60 0.84 -2.85
CA GLY A 37 50.02 1.27 -4.20
C GLY A 37 49.18 2.38 -4.80
N ASP A 38 48.02 2.70 -4.24
CA ASP A 38 47.17 3.82 -4.71
C ASP A 38 47.75 5.17 -4.30
N ASP A 39 47.42 6.21 -5.06
CA ASP A 39 47.68 7.60 -4.68
C ASP A 39 46.79 7.99 -3.47
N PHE A 40 47.34 8.78 -2.54
CA PHE A 40 46.59 9.28 -1.40
C PHE A 40 45.44 10.17 -1.85
N SER A 41 44.20 9.84 -1.45
CA SER A 41 43.01 10.60 -1.75
C SER A 41 42.07 10.69 -0.54
N ALA A 42 42.01 11.87 0.07
CA ALA A 42 41.11 12.12 1.18
C ALA A 42 39.61 11.89 0.81
N ALA A 43 39.24 12.16 -0.45
CA ALA A 43 37.88 11.91 -0.94
C ALA A 43 37.54 10.41 -0.97
N ARG A 44 38.49 9.56 -1.43
CA ARG A 44 38.35 8.11 -1.46
C ARG A 44 38.27 7.53 -0.05
N ILE A 45 39.14 7.99 0.86
CA ILE A 45 39.14 7.59 2.28
C ILE A 45 37.80 7.94 2.93
N ASN A 46 37.29 9.14 2.69
CA ASN A 46 35.97 9.54 3.21
C ASN A 46 34.83 8.67 2.64
N GLN A 47 34.95 8.25 1.37
CA GLN A 47 33.97 7.32 0.78
C GLN A 47 34.08 5.93 1.41
N ASP A 48 35.29 5.45 1.71
CA ASP A 48 35.52 4.19 2.39
C ASP A 48 34.91 4.18 3.80
N VAL A 49 35.06 5.28 4.55
CA VAL A 49 34.40 5.44 5.85
C VAL A 49 32.88 5.37 5.74
N LYS A 50 32.31 6.06 4.73
CA LYS A 50 30.86 6.00 4.46
C LYS A 50 30.41 4.60 4.08
N ASN A 51 31.17 3.90 3.25
CA ASN A 51 30.87 2.53 2.85
C ASN A 51 30.87 1.59 4.06
N LEU A 52 31.91 1.67 4.91
CA LEU A 52 32.00 0.86 6.14
C LEU A 52 30.84 1.14 7.08
N LEU A 53 30.54 2.40 7.39
CA LEU A 53 29.41 2.78 8.24
C LEU A 53 28.07 2.34 7.61
N GLY A 54 27.95 2.44 6.29
CA GLY A 54 26.78 2.01 5.52
C GLY A 54 26.50 0.51 5.60
N THR A 55 27.49 -0.33 5.92
CA THR A 55 27.30 -1.78 6.17
C THR A 55 26.47 -2.07 7.41
N GLY A 56 26.38 -1.12 8.34
CA GLY A 56 25.68 -1.30 9.61
C GLY A 56 26.42 -2.09 10.68
N TYR A 57 27.65 -2.58 10.40
CA TYR A 57 28.43 -3.39 11.32
C TYR A 57 29.27 -2.58 12.32
N PHE A 58 29.43 -1.28 12.10
CA PHE A 58 30.30 -0.43 12.89
C PHE A 58 29.54 0.67 13.64
N TYR A 59 29.98 1.00 14.85
CA TYR A 59 29.60 2.19 15.57
C TYR A 59 30.38 3.40 15.10
N ASN A 60 31.70 3.21 14.94
CA ASN A 60 32.62 4.24 14.50
C ASN A 60 33.72 3.68 13.59
N VAL A 61 34.17 4.51 12.68
CA VAL A 61 35.30 4.25 11.80
C VAL A 61 36.11 5.53 11.70
N ASP A 62 37.32 5.49 12.25
CA ASP A 62 38.30 6.58 12.15
C ASP A 62 39.44 6.16 11.27
N VAL A 63 40.01 7.10 10.51
CA VAL A 63 41.19 6.85 9.69
C VAL A 63 42.30 7.80 10.07
N SER A 64 43.42 7.21 10.45
CA SER A 64 44.67 7.92 10.68
C SER A 64 45.72 7.53 9.67
N TRP A 65 46.70 8.36 9.49
CA TRP A 65 47.81 8.07 8.56
C TRP A 65 49.11 8.57 9.13
N GLU A 66 50.16 7.85 8.83
CA GLU A 66 51.55 8.18 9.15
C GLU A 66 52.32 8.41 7.85
N VAL A 67 52.99 9.56 7.76
CA VAL A 67 53.78 9.92 6.60
C VAL A 67 55.24 9.43 6.80
N LYS A 68 55.70 8.57 5.89
CA LYS A 68 57.05 8.05 5.86
C LYS A 68 57.81 8.63 4.67
N ASP A 69 59.12 8.38 4.61
CA ASP A 69 59.92 8.82 3.48
C ASP A 69 59.54 8.15 2.17
N THR A 70 59.09 6.88 2.23
CA THR A 70 58.70 6.03 1.12
C THR A 70 57.24 6.12 0.71
N GLY A 71 56.36 6.60 1.60
CA GLY A 71 54.91 6.63 1.33
C GLY A 71 54.08 6.99 2.55
N ILE A 72 52.83 6.55 2.57
CA ILE A 72 51.87 6.79 3.64
C ILE A 72 51.30 5.44 4.12
N ASP A 73 51.39 5.19 5.42
CA ASP A 73 50.67 4.11 6.06
C ASP A 73 49.28 4.62 6.49
N LEU A 74 48.22 3.95 6.05
CA LEU A 74 46.85 4.20 6.49
C LEU A 74 46.43 3.18 7.54
N VAL A 75 45.77 3.65 8.59
CA VAL A 75 45.21 2.83 9.66
C VAL A 75 43.73 3.13 9.79
N TYR A 76 42.89 2.13 9.44
CA TYR A 76 41.46 2.14 9.69
C TYR A 76 41.20 1.61 11.09
N SER A 77 40.85 2.51 12.02
CA SER A 77 40.49 2.16 13.41
C SER A 77 38.96 1.96 13.45
N VAL A 78 38.52 0.72 13.59
CA VAL A 78 37.11 0.36 13.51
C VAL A 78 36.57 -0.10 14.86
N GLN A 79 35.41 0.43 15.26
CA GLN A 79 34.67 -0.03 16.42
C GLN A 79 33.42 -0.79 15.94
N GLY A 80 33.48 -2.12 16.02
CA GLY A 80 32.40 -2.98 15.58
C GLY A 80 31.23 -3.02 16.58
N LYS A 81 30.01 -3.17 16.06
CA LYS A 81 28.83 -3.43 16.89
C LYS A 81 28.87 -4.86 17.45
N PRO A 82 28.37 -5.09 18.68
CA PRO A 82 28.27 -6.44 19.24
C PRO A 82 27.41 -7.35 18.35
N ARG A 83 27.79 -8.60 18.22
CA ARG A 83 27.02 -9.60 17.47
C ARG A 83 25.95 -10.23 18.35
N LEU A 84 24.76 -10.38 17.79
CA LEU A 84 23.66 -11.08 18.41
C LEU A 84 23.95 -12.57 18.47
N THR A 85 24.03 -13.14 19.65
CA THR A 85 24.31 -14.58 19.86
C THR A 85 23.06 -15.38 20.15
N GLU A 86 22.05 -14.75 20.76
CA GLU A 86 20.83 -15.45 21.14
C GLU A 86 19.63 -14.50 21.15
N ILE A 87 18.47 -15.00 20.77
CA ILE A 87 17.16 -14.36 20.88
C ILE A 87 16.28 -15.23 21.75
N ARG A 88 15.81 -14.66 22.88
CA ARG A 88 14.90 -15.29 23.83
C ARG A 88 13.57 -14.59 23.88
N PHE A 89 12.52 -15.33 24.24
CA PHE A 89 11.19 -14.82 24.50
C PHE A 89 10.79 -15.23 25.93
N GLU A 90 10.22 -14.30 26.67
CA GLU A 90 9.78 -14.54 28.05
C GLU A 90 8.37 -13.99 28.23
N GLY A 91 7.52 -14.70 28.99
CA GLY A 91 6.13 -14.30 29.28
C GLY A 91 5.12 -14.61 28.18
N ASN A 92 5.52 -15.30 27.10
CA ASN A 92 4.68 -15.62 25.94
C ASN A 92 3.97 -17.00 26.11
N GLU A 93 3.05 -17.09 27.09
CA GLU A 93 2.34 -18.37 27.39
C GLU A 93 1.36 -18.78 26.29
N ARG A 94 0.75 -17.83 25.56
CA ARG A 94 -0.27 -18.05 24.53
C ARG A 94 0.29 -18.33 23.15
N LEU A 95 1.46 -17.79 22.85
CA LEU A 95 2.12 -17.96 21.55
C LEU A 95 3.51 -18.53 21.75
N SER A 96 3.82 -19.62 21.07
CA SER A 96 5.12 -20.29 21.20
C SER A 96 6.25 -19.47 20.56
N ASP A 97 7.48 -19.61 21.10
CA ASP A 97 8.70 -18.98 20.58
C ASP A 97 8.89 -19.19 19.09
N ARG A 98 8.58 -20.41 18.59
CA ARG A 98 8.66 -20.72 17.15
C ARG A 98 7.77 -19.79 16.30
N ARG A 99 6.63 -19.34 16.81
CA ARG A 99 5.73 -18.42 16.10
C ARG A 99 6.25 -16.99 16.19
N LEU A 100 6.75 -16.57 17.34
CA LEU A 100 7.31 -15.26 17.57
C LEU A 100 8.60 -15.06 16.77
N LYS A 101 9.47 -16.06 16.74
CA LYS A 101 10.73 -16.03 15.96
C LYS A 101 10.50 -15.78 14.46
N LYS A 102 9.34 -16.18 13.91
CA LYS A 102 8.99 -15.87 12.51
C LYS A 102 8.60 -14.41 12.28
N LYS A 103 8.37 -13.65 13.35
CA LYS A 103 7.99 -12.22 13.29
C LYS A 103 9.15 -11.30 13.56
N VAL A 104 10.24 -11.84 14.03
CA VAL A 104 11.48 -11.13 14.29
C VAL A 104 12.36 -11.14 13.04
N SER A 105 12.81 -9.97 12.64
CA SER A 105 13.71 -9.76 11.49
C SER A 105 15.18 -9.88 11.88
N SER A 106 15.52 -9.65 13.16
CA SER A 106 16.86 -9.81 13.71
C SER A 106 17.29 -11.27 13.71
N LYS A 107 18.55 -11.53 13.37
CA LYS A 107 19.10 -12.89 13.28
C LYS A 107 20.35 -13.04 14.12
N VAL A 108 20.53 -14.22 14.68
CA VAL A 108 21.78 -14.62 15.35
C VAL A 108 22.93 -14.50 14.37
N GLY A 109 24.04 -13.89 14.79
CA GLY A 109 25.22 -13.61 13.98
C GLY A 109 25.25 -12.23 13.35
N GLU A 110 24.12 -11.52 13.27
CA GLU A 110 24.06 -10.10 12.81
C GLU A 110 24.46 -9.14 13.93
N PRO A 111 24.85 -7.91 13.60
CA PRO A 111 25.04 -6.85 14.59
C PRO A 111 23.75 -6.55 15.33
N ILE A 112 23.88 -6.19 16.62
CA ILE A 112 22.74 -5.71 17.40
C ILE A 112 22.38 -4.32 16.88
N ASP A 113 21.14 -4.15 16.43
CA ASP A 113 20.56 -2.90 15.94
C ASP A 113 19.31 -2.57 16.74
N GLU A 114 19.36 -1.54 17.55
CA GLU A 114 18.25 -1.13 18.43
C GLU A 114 16.98 -0.75 17.64
N LYS A 115 17.12 -0.11 16.47
CA LYS A 115 15.97 0.22 15.62
C LYS A 115 15.27 -1.03 15.13
N LYS A 116 16.06 -2.03 14.74
CA LYS A 116 15.56 -3.32 14.29
C LYS A 116 14.88 -4.08 15.43
N LEU A 117 15.47 -4.07 16.62
CA LEU A 117 14.89 -4.68 17.82
C LEU A 117 13.58 -4.01 18.24
N PHE A 118 13.51 -2.69 18.15
CA PHE A 118 12.28 -1.95 18.41
C PHE A 118 11.18 -2.33 17.41
N THR A 119 11.53 -2.40 16.14
CA THR A 119 10.60 -2.83 15.08
C THR A 119 10.13 -4.26 15.31
N ASP A 120 11.03 -5.16 15.68
CA ASP A 120 10.71 -6.56 15.99
C ASP A 120 9.76 -6.67 17.18
N ALA A 121 9.96 -5.89 18.25
CA ALA A 121 9.03 -5.84 19.38
C ALA A 121 7.62 -5.41 18.94
N ARG A 122 7.52 -4.37 18.09
CA ARG A 122 6.25 -3.90 17.52
C ARG A 122 5.58 -4.93 16.62
N GLU A 123 6.35 -5.66 15.83
CA GLU A 123 5.82 -6.74 14.99
C GLU A 123 5.26 -7.90 15.84
N ILE A 124 5.89 -8.20 16.97
CA ILE A 124 5.36 -9.17 17.93
C ILE A 124 4.06 -8.65 18.55
N GLU A 125 3.99 -7.39 19.01
CA GLU A 125 2.77 -6.76 19.52
C GLU A 125 1.64 -6.85 18.50
N THR A 126 1.90 -6.43 17.27
CA THR A 126 0.94 -6.50 16.15
C THR A 126 0.46 -7.93 15.91
N PHE A 127 1.35 -8.91 16.03
CA PHE A 127 0.97 -10.32 15.90
C PHE A 127 0.03 -10.78 17.02
N TYR A 128 0.25 -10.33 18.26
CA TYR A 128 -0.66 -10.57 19.39
C TYR A 128 -2.00 -9.89 19.17
N GLN A 129 -2.02 -8.64 18.72
CA GLN A 129 -3.24 -7.87 18.42
C GLN A 129 -4.08 -8.56 17.34
N LYS A 130 -3.45 -9.02 16.25
CA LYS A 130 -4.13 -9.82 15.19
C LYS A 130 -4.75 -11.12 15.72
N LYS A 131 -4.28 -11.62 16.87
CA LYS A 131 -4.87 -12.78 17.57
C LYS A 131 -5.90 -12.41 18.62
N GLY A 132 -6.13 -11.11 18.85
CA GLY A 132 -7.13 -10.57 19.77
C GLY A 132 -6.58 -10.21 21.15
N TYR A 133 -5.30 -10.23 21.36
CA TYR A 133 -4.64 -9.81 22.59
C TYR A 133 -4.22 -8.34 22.45
N GLN A 134 -5.20 -7.44 22.45
CA GLN A 134 -5.03 -6.03 22.07
C GLN A 134 -4.07 -5.26 22.99
N ASN A 135 -4.09 -5.54 24.27
CA ASN A 135 -3.32 -4.82 25.28
C ASN A 135 -2.00 -5.52 25.66
N THR A 136 -1.53 -6.46 24.84
CA THR A 136 -0.24 -7.11 25.04
C THR A 136 0.89 -6.11 24.77
N VAL A 137 1.83 -6.05 25.69
CA VAL A 137 3.01 -5.18 25.60
C VAL A 137 4.25 -6.04 25.42
N VAL A 138 5.12 -5.64 24.51
CA VAL A 138 6.40 -6.31 24.24
C VAL A 138 7.53 -5.30 24.35
N VAL A 139 8.46 -5.58 25.24
CA VAL A 139 9.69 -4.81 25.38
C VAL A 139 10.89 -5.70 25.08
N TYR A 140 11.94 -5.14 24.50
CA TYR A 140 13.20 -5.88 24.35
C TYR A 140 14.22 -5.42 25.39
N GLN A 141 15.07 -6.34 25.79
CA GLN A 141 16.22 -6.09 26.64
C GLN A 141 17.45 -6.71 25.97
N ALA A 142 18.41 -5.86 25.61
CA ALA A 142 19.70 -6.30 25.10
C ALA A 142 20.68 -6.40 26.27
N SER A 143 21.40 -7.51 26.38
CA SER A 143 22.48 -7.73 27.34
C SER A 143 23.77 -7.93 26.55
N ILE A 144 24.68 -6.98 26.64
CA ILE A 144 25.93 -6.93 25.88
C ILE A 144 27.10 -7.26 26.80
N THR A 145 27.93 -8.20 26.35
CA THR A 145 29.23 -8.51 26.96
C THR A 145 30.30 -7.80 26.15
N GLU A 146 30.69 -6.61 26.59
CA GLU A 146 31.63 -5.75 25.85
C GLU A 146 32.94 -6.44 25.55
N GLU A 147 33.50 -7.18 26.55
CA GLU A 147 34.76 -7.92 26.39
C GLU A 147 34.79 -8.91 25.24
N ARG A 148 33.62 -9.45 24.87
CA ARG A 148 33.50 -10.46 23.80
C ARG A 148 32.93 -9.88 22.51
N GLY A 149 32.47 -8.64 22.49
CA GLY A 149 31.76 -8.06 21.36
C GLY A 149 30.49 -8.83 20.97
N GLN A 150 29.81 -9.38 21.96
CA GLN A 150 28.64 -10.27 21.80
C GLN A 150 27.52 -9.82 22.72
N GLY A 151 26.28 -10.12 22.34
CA GLY A 151 25.14 -9.88 23.19
C GLY A 151 23.97 -10.78 22.87
N ASN A 152 23.07 -10.90 23.81
CA ASN A 152 21.79 -11.58 23.65
C ASN A 152 20.64 -10.58 23.76
N VAL A 153 19.51 -10.92 23.19
CA VAL A 153 18.30 -10.13 23.26
C VAL A 153 17.16 -10.98 23.79
N THR A 154 16.46 -10.43 24.78
CA THR A 154 15.26 -11.03 25.35
C THR A 154 14.06 -10.14 25.05
N PHE A 155 13.06 -10.67 24.34
CA PHE A 155 11.76 -10.03 24.18
C PHE A 155 10.86 -10.44 25.35
N LYS A 156 10.55 -9.49 26.23
CA LYS A 156 9.65 -9.72 27.36
C LYS A 156 8.24 -9.35 26.94
N VAL A 157 7.35 -10.34 27.01
CA VAL A 157 5.96 -10.22 26.63
C VAL A 157 5.09 -10.17 27.88
N THR A 158 4.33 -9.10 28.05
CA THR A 158 3.28 -9.02 29.07
C THR A 158 1.94 -9.27 28.37
N GLU A 159 1.49 -10.52 28.42
CA GLU A 159 0.25 -10.91 27.75
C GLU A 159 -0.96 -10.36 28.48
N ALA A 160 -1.86 -9.74 27.72
CA ALA A 160 -3.19 -9.32 28.19
C ALA A 160 -4.26 -10.38 27.86
N PRO A 161 -5.42 -10.36 28.53
CA PRO A 161 -6.54 -11.20 28.16
C PRO A 161 -7.00 -10.96 26.73
N LYS A 162 -7.52 -12.00 26.09
CA LYS A 162 -8.07 -11.91 24.75
C LYS A 162 -9.36 -11.10 24.74
N VAL A 163 -9.31 -9.92 24.11
CA VAL A 163 -10.48 -9.04 23.99
C VAL A 163 -11.42 -9.57 22.91
N ARG A 164 -12.72 -9.61 23.22
CA ARG A 164 -13.78 -10.09 22.33
C ARG A 164 -14.83 -9.03 22.11
N ILE A 165 -15.24 -8.87 20.87
CA ILE A 165 -16.35 -7.99 20.51
C ILE A 165 -17.64 -8.53 21.11
N GLN A 166 -18.25 -7.78 22.01
CA GLN A 166 -19.55 -8.04 22.59
C GLN A 166 -20.66 -7.48 21.71
N GLU A 167 -20.48 -6.25 21.20
CA GLU A 167 -21.45 -5.56 20.39
C GLU A 167 -20.78 -4.60 19.39
N VAL A 168 -21.47 -4.35 18.27
CA VAL A 168 -21.17 -3.28 17.32
C VAL A 168 -22.43 -2.47 17.13
N ASN A 169 -22.37 -1.19 17.50
CA ASN A 169 -23.47 -0.24 17.44
C ASN A 169 -23.23 0.81 16.36
N PHE A 170 -24.30 1.24 15.72
CA PHE A 170 -24.30 2.30 14.73
C PHE A 170 -25.15 3.45 15.27
N VAL A 171 -24.49 4.46 15.81
CA VAL A 171 -25.13 5.64 16.41
C VAL A 171 -25.44 6.64 15.30
N GLY A 172 -26.66 7.16 15.27
CA GLY A 172 -27.11 8.09 14.21
C GLY A 172 -27.71 7.41 12.98
N ALA A 173 -27.72 6.05 12.93
CA ALA A 173 -28.36 5.31 11.83
C ALA A 173 -29.89 5.35 11.96
N SER A 174 -30.57 5.84 10.93
CA SER A 174 -32.02 5.92 10.82
C SER A 174 -32.54 5.37 9.49
N ALA A 175 -31.82 5.55 8.40
CA ALA A 175 -32.21 5.14 7.06
C ALA A 175 -32.28 3.61 6.87
N PHE A 176 -31.44 2.88 7.58
CA PHE A 176 -31.39 1.42 7.49
C PHE A 176 -31.55 0.77 8.86
N LYS A 177 -32.28 -0.36 8.87
CA LYS A 177 -32.37 -1.20 10.06
C LYS A 177 -30.98 -1.69 10.48
N LEU A 178 -30.69 -1.66 11.79
CA LEU A 178 -29.39 -2.12 12.33
C LEU A 178 -29.02 -3.54 11.88
N LYS A 179 -30.02 -4.43 11.70
CA LYS A 179 -29.80 -5.79 11.17
C LYS A 179 -29.21 -5.77 9.76
N LYS A 180 -29.55 -4.78 8.93
CA LYS A 180 -29.01 -4.62 7.56
C LYS A 180 -27.56 -4.14 7.63
N LEU A 181 -27.27 -3.12 8.43
CA LEU A 181 -25.91 -2.59 8.62
C LEU A 181 -24.95 -3.66 9.19
N ARG A 182 -25.42 -4.44 10.16
CA ARG A 182 -24.66 -5.58 10.71
C ARG A 182 -24.37 -6.71 9.71
N LYS A 183 -25.04 -6.76 8.56
CA LYS A 183 -24.74 -7.69 7.47
C LYS A 183 -23.68 -7.13 6.50
N VAL A 184 -23.61 -5.82 6.37
CA VAL A 184 -22.63 -5.13 5.52
C VAL A 184 -21.22 -5.31 6.09
N VAL A 185 -21.08 -5.22 7.42
CA VAL A 185 -19.79 -5.35 8.10
C VAL A 185 -19.50 -6.80 8.49
N LYS A 186 -18.24 -7.19 8.39
CA LYS A 186 -17.74 -8.51 8.84
C LYS A 186 -17.34 -8.48 10.32
N THR A 187 -16.93 -7.32 10.82
CA THR A 187 -16.64 -7.10 12.24
C THR A 187 -17.93 -7.22 13.03
N ARG A 188 -18.03 -8.24 13.87
CA ARG A 188 -19.26 -8.58 14.61
C ARG A 188 -18.96 -9.28 15.91
N ARG A 189 -19.97 -9.32 16.79
CA ARG A 189 -19.90 -10.05 18.05
C ARG A 189 -19.53 -11.52 17.85
N ARG A 190 -18.94 -12.11 18.88
CA ARG A 190 -18.71 -13.55 18.94
C ARG A 190 -20.05 -14.32 18.89
N TRP A 191 -20.07 -15.45 18.14
CA TRP A 191 -21.20 -16.36 18.05
C TRP A 191 -20.72 -17.81 18.09
N ALA A 192 -21.65 -18.79 18.09
CA ALA A 192 -21.31 -20.21 18.30
C ALA A 192 -20.21 -20.77 17.39
N PHE A 193 -20.19 -20.35 16.10
CA PHE A 193 -19.19 -20.80 15.11
C PHE A 193 -18.04 -19.81 14.88
N SER A 194 -17.82 -18.87 15.79
CA SER A 194 -16.71 -17.90 15.67
C SER A 194 -15.32 -18.53 15.64
N TRP A 195 -15.17 -19.72 16.18
CA TRP A 195 -13.92 -20.49 16.14
C TRP A 195 -13.53 -20.88 14.69
N LEU A 196 -14.51 -21.09 13.81
CA LEU A 196 -14.33 -21.45 12.41
C LEU A 196 -14.09 -20.20 11.54
N THR A 197 -14.84 -19.11 11.80
CA THR A 197 -14.83 -17.87 11.01
C THR A 197 -13.82 -16.85 11.50
N GLY A 198 -13.25 -17.03 12.70
CA GLY A 198 -12.37 -16.05 13.35
C GLY A 198 -13.07 -14.74 13.72
N SER A 199 -14.41 -14.72 13.77
CA SER A 199 -15.21 -13.56 14.18
C SER A 199 -15.19 -13.34 15.70
N GLY A 200 -15.59 -12.14 16.13
CA GLY A 200 -15.63 -11.77 17.55
C GLY A 200 -14.30 -11.28 18.12
N VAL A 201 -13.32 -10.97 17.25
CA VAL A 201 -12.05 -10.31 17.57
C VAL A 201 -11.89 -9.15 16.61
N LEU A 202 -11.44 -7.99 17.09
CA LEU A 202 -11.14 -6.86 16.24
C LEU A 202 -9.88 -7.17 15.43
N LYS A 203 -9.99 -7.00 14.12
CA LYS A 203 -8.88 -7.07 13.15
C LYS A 203 -8.88 -5.76 12.40
N GLU A 204 -7.83 -4.98 12.54
CA GLU A 204 -7.75 -3.63 11.98
C GLU A 204 -7.97 -3.57 10.46
N GLU A 205 -7.31 -4.48 9.72
CA GLU A 205 -7.46 -4.58 8.26
C GLU A 205 -8.93 -4.85 7.87
N GLN A 206 -9.57 -5.81 8.55
CA GLN A 206 -10.98 -6.14 8.34
C GLN A 206 -11.92 -4.98 8.70
N PHE A 207 -11.59 -4.27 9.79
CA PHE A 207 -12.40 -3.13 10.23
C PHE A 207 -12.25 -1.92 9.30
N ALA A 208 -11.05 -1.73 8.70
CA ALA A 208 -10.84 -0.73 7.65
C ALA A 208 -11.69 -1.05 6.40
N GLU A 209 -11.71 -2.32 5.94
CA GLU A 209 -12.58 -2.76 4.86
C GLU A 209 -14.07 -2.55 5.20
N ASP A 210 -14.47 -2.83 6.43
CA ASP A 210 -15.87 -2.70 6.87
C ASP A 210 -16.34 -1.25 6.85
N LYS A 211 -15.48 -0.30 7.21
CA LYS A 211 -15.76 1.14 7.06
C LYS A 211 -16.02 1.52 5.60
N GLU A 212 -15.22 1.01 4.70
CA GLU A 212 -15.40 1.28 3.27
C GLU A 212 -16.67 0.64 2.71
N LYS A 213 -16.98 -0.60 3.09
CA LYS A 213 -18.24 -1.26 2.72
C LYS A 213 -19.47 -0.53 3.25
N LEU A 214 -19.35 0.03 4.47
CA LEU A 214 -20.43 0.81 5.06
C LEU A 214 -20.64 2.09 4.24
N ARG A 215 -19.58 2.82 3.89
CA ARG A 215 -19.63 3.99 3.02
C ARG A 215 -20.26 3.66 1.68
N GLN A 216 -19.77 2.63 1.01
CA GLN A 216 -20.29 2.20 -0.28
C GLN A 216 -21.77 1.82 -0.20
N HIS A 217 -22.17 1.12 0.87
CA HIS A 217 -23.57 0.77 1.06
C HIS A 217 -24.49 1.99 1.15
N TYR A 218 -24.06 3.06 1.83
CA TYR A 218 -24.81 4.32 1.88
C TYR A 218 -24.82 5.03 0.54
N TRP A 219 -23.70 5.09 -0.14
CA TRP A 219 -23.57 5.70 -1.48
C TRP A 219 -24.43 4.99 -2.53
N ASP A 220 -24.45 3.66 -2.54
CA ASP A 220 -25.29 2.86 -3.44
C ASP A 220 -26.80 3.05 -3.19
N ASN A 221 -27.14 3.68 -2.07
CA ASN A 221 -28.52 4.01 -1.73
C ASN A 221 -28.78 5.54 -1.71
N GLY A 222 -27.90 6.34 -2.30
CA GLY A 222 -28.08 7.78 -2.50
C GLY A 222 -27.64 8.69 -1.36
N TYR A 223 -27.05 8.16 -0.32
CA TYR A 223 -26.56 8.94 0.81
C TYR A 223 -25.09 9.35 0.59
N VAL A 224 -24.85 10.26 -0.35
CA VAL A 224 -23.49 10.64 -0.76
C VAL A 224 -22.74 11.48 0.26
N ASP A 225 -23.48 12.13 1.17
CA ASP A 225 -22.90 12.90 2.29
C ASP A 225 -22.54 12.02 3.49
N PHE A 226 -22.75 10.70 3.37
CA PHE A 226 -22.45 9.77 4.46
C PHE A 226 -21.02 9.91 4.96
N ALA A 227 -20.88 10.03 6.28
CA ALA A 227 -19.59 10.07 6.95
C ALA A 227 -19.62 9.29 8.27
N ILE A 228 -18.52 8.64 8.57
CA ILE A 228 -18.25 8.14 9.92
C ILE A 228 -17.61 9.30 10.67
N ARG A 229 -18.30 9.81 11.71
CA ARG A 229 -17.85 10.95 12.51
C ARG A 229 -16.85 10.56 13.57
N ASP A 230 -17.14 9.46 14.27
CA ASP A 230 -16.31 8.98 15.36
C ASP A 230 -16.44 7.46 15.52
N ILE A 231 -15.43 6.84 16.14
CA ILE A 231 -15.43 5.43 16.48
C ILE A 231 -14.90 5.29 17.90
N GLN A 232 -15.76 4.87 18.80
CA GLN A 232 -15.43 4.70 20.22
C GLN A 232 -15.34 3.22 20.55
N PHE A 233 -14.28 2.84 21.25
CA PHE A 233 -14.05 1.50 21.78
C PHE A 233 -14.24 1.55 23.29
N GLU A 234 -15.29 0.91 23.79
CA GLU A 234 -15.58 0.79 25.21
C GLU A 234 -15.20 -0.60 25.69
N TYR A 235 -14.66 -0.69 26.89
CA TYR A 235 -14.23 -1.93 27.52
C TYR A 235 -15.03 -2.12 28.83
N PRO A 236 -16.27 -2.64 28.77
CA PRO A 236 -17.09 -2.88 29.98
C PRO A 236 -16.42 -3.86 30.93
N GLU A 237 -15.64 -4.77 30.41
CA GLU A 237 -14.80 -5.72 31.13
C GLU A 237 -13.45 -5.85 30.39
N GLU A 238 -12.41 -6.28 31.10
CA GLU A 238 -11.04 -6.40 30.57
C GLU A 238 -10.95 -7.22 29.27
N ASN A 239 -11.84 -8.19 29.09
CA ASN A 239 -11.88 -9.10 27.95
C ASN A 239 -13.05 -8.87 26.99
N LYS A 240 -13.85 -7.81 27.17
CA LYS A 240 -15.00 -7.46 26.34
C LYS A 240 -14.85 -6.06 25.75
N MET A 241 -15.24 -5.90 24.49
CA MET A 241 -15.21 -4.67 23.75
C MET A 241 -16.57 -4.39 23.14
N VAL A 242 -17.03 -3.17 23.25
CA VAL A 242 -18.17 -2.61 22.50
C VAL A 242 -17.61 -1.58 21.52
N ILE A 243 -18.04 -1.65 20.28
CA ILE A 243 -17.63 -0.72 19.22
C ILE A 243 -18.84 0.15 18.88
N ASN A 244 -18.74 1.44 19.16
CA ASN A 244 -19.76 2.44 18.80
C ASN A 244 -19.24 3.23 17.59
N ILE A 245 -19.93 3.09 16.47
CA ILE A 245 -19.63 3.79 15.23
C ILE A 245 -20.65 4.92 15.08
N GLU A 246 -20.22 6.15 15.29
CA GLU A 246 -21.05 7.34 15.08
C GLU A 246 -21.04 7.69 13.61
N ILE A 247 -22.23 7.71 13.00
CA ILE A 247 -22.41 7.98 11.58
C ILE A 247 -23.31 9.20 11.37
N PHE A 248 -22.98 9.91 10.32
CA PHE A 248 -23.82 10.95 9.73
C PHE A 248 -24.32 10.43 8.39
N GLU A 249 -25.63 10.31 8.24
CA GLU A 249 -26.21 9.76 7.01
C GLU A 249 -26.36 10.80 5.90
N GLY A 250 -26.59 12.06 6.27
CA GLY A 250 -26.93 13.11 5.33
C GLY A 250 -28.32 12.93 4.70
N ASN A 251 -28.54 13.58 3.57
CA ASN A 251 -29.78 13.45 2.80
C ASN A 251 -29.64 12.32 1.76
N GLN A 252 -30.77 11.65 1.46
CA GLN A 252 -30.84 10.81 0.28
C GLN A 252 -31.04 11.67 -0.96
N TYR A 253 -30.09 11.62 -1.88
CA TYR A 253 -30.17 12.38 -3.12
C TYR A 253 -30.80 11.58 -4.25
N ARG A 254 -31.55 12.28 -5.09
CA ARG A 254 -32.07 11.80 -6.35
C ARG A 254 -31.43 12.59 -7.50
N VAL A 255 -31.43 12.01 -8.69
CA VAL A 255 -31.01 12.69 -9.91
C VAL A 255 -32.01 13.80 -10.20
N GLY A 256 -31.53 15.04 -10.25
CA GLY A 256 -32.29 16.22 -10.68
C GLY A 256 -32.37 16.29 -12.22
N ASP A 257 -31.91 17.40 -12.76
CA ASP A 257 -31.81 17.53 -14.22
C ASP A 257 -30.57 16.79 -14.74
N LEU A 258 -30.77 16.06 -15.84
CA LEU A 258 -29.71 15.39 -16.55
C LEU A 258 -29.58 16.08 -17.90
N ARG A 259 -28.42 16.69 -18.15
CA ARG A 259 -28.12 17.45 -19.37
C ARG A 259 -26.94 16.85 -20.07
N ILE A 260 -26.97 16.93 -21.41
CA ILE A 260 -25.86 16.52 -22.27
C ILE A 260 -25.55 17.68 -23.18
N GLN A 261 -24.27 18.01 -23.28
CA GLN A 261 -23.77 19.16 -24.06
C GLN A 261 -22.57 18.72 -24.91
N GLY A 262 -22.41 19.32 -26.08
CA GLY A 262 -21.34 19.01 -27.03
C GLY A 262 -21.58 17.75 -27.89
N ASN A 263 -22.79 17.20 -27.82
CA ASN A 263 -23.23 16.01 -28.59
C ASN A 263 -23.83 16.45 -29.93
N GLU A 264 -22.97 16.81 -30.90
CA GLU A 264 -23.39 17.27 -32.23
C GLU A 264 -23.72 16.10 -33.18
N ILE A 265 -23.01 14.97 -33.02
CA ILE A 265 -23.14 13.76 -33.84
C ILE A 265 -24.43 12.99 -33.54
N TYR A 266 -24.74 12.86 -32.25
CA TYR A 266 -25.96 12.16 -31.81
C TYR A 266 -26.93 13.15 -31.15
N PRO A 267 -28.19 13.24 -31.64
CA PRO A 267 -29.22 14.02 -30.97
C PRO A 267 -29.38 13.59 -29.49
N THR A 268 -29.68 14.51 -28.61
CA THR A 268 -29.82 14.25 -27.14
C THR A 268 -30.81 13.10 -26.85
N GLN A 269 -31.85 12.94 -27.66
CA GLN A 269 -32.79 11.82 -27.50
C GLN A 269 -32.16 10.48 -27.80
N GLU A 270 -31.26 10.39 -28.78
CA GLU A 270 -30.52 9.18 -29.10
C GLU A 270 -29.52 8.83 -28.02
N VAL A 271 -28.83 9.83 -27.46
CA VAL A 271 -27.88 9.66 -26.37
C VAL A 271 -28.56 9.15 -25.10
N LEU A 272 -29.77 9.59 -24.82
CA LEU A 272 -30.55 9.13 -23.66
C LEU A 272 -31.17 7.75 -23.87
N PHE A 273 -31.41 7.32 -25.14
CA PHE A 273 -32.11 6.10 -25.51
C PHE A 273 -31.47 5.42 -26.72
N PHE A 274 -30.22 4.92 -26.60
CA PHE A 274 -29.54 4.25 -27.71
C PHE A 274 -29.73 2.74 -27.73
N GLU A 275 -29.85 2.19 -28.96
CA GLU A 275 -29.79 0.73 -29.17
C GLU A 275 -28.35 0.28 -29.38
N THR A 276 -27.90 -0.67 -28.58
CA THR A 276 -26.63 -1.32 -28.86
C THR A 276 -26.84 -2.38 -29.98
N ARG A 277 -25.91 -2.50 -30.93
CA ARG A 277 -25.92 -3.51 -32.00
C ARG A 277 -26.05 -4.97 -31.51
N LYS A 278 -25.94 -5.25 -30.23
CA LYS A 278 -25.92 -6.59 -29.61
C LYS A 278 -27.03 -6.87 -28.61
N GLY A 279 -28.06 -6.01 -28.47
CA GLY A 279 -29.09 -6.29 -27.49
C GLY A 279 -30.15 -5.18 -27.34
N PRO A 280 -31.09 -5.34 -26.40
CA PRO A 280 -32.18 -4.40 -26.21
C PRO A 280 -31.62 -3.04 -25.79
N LEU A 281 -32.38 -1.96 -26.12
CA LEU A 281 -32.13 -0.57 -25.69
C LEU A 281 -31.44 -0.50 -24.36
N LYS A 282 -30.15 -0.18 -24.36
CA LYS A 282 -29.47 0.25 -23.11
C LYS A 282 -29.93 1.68 -22.85
N ARG A 283 -30.67 1.86 -21.78
CA ARG A 283 -30.92 3.17 -21.20
C ARG A 283 -29.71 3.52 -20.35
N LEU A 284 -29.48 4.81 -20.13
CA LEU A 284 -28.61 5.23 -19.05
C LEU A 284 -29.04 4.51 -17.75
N ALA A 285 -28.08 4.01 -17.00
CA ALA A 285 -28.34 3.25 -15.78
C ALA A 285 -29.06 4.12 -14.74
N MET A 286 -28.84 5.42 -14.78
CA MET A 286 -29.39 6.40 -13.85
C MET A 286 -30.03 7.56 -14.62
N ASN A 287 -31.31 7.82 -14.35
CA ASN A 287 -32.13 8.83 -15.03
C ASN A 287 -32.71 9.84 -14.03
N LYS A 288 -33.30 10.93 -14.54
CA LYS A 288 -33.97 11.94 -13.70
C LYS A 288 -35.01 11.27 -12.78
N GLY A 289 -34.90 11.57 -11.47
CA GLY A 289 -35.79 11.05 -10.44
C GLY A 289 -35.30 9.74 -9.79
N ASP A 290 -34.34 9.05 -10.40
CA ASP A 290 -33.72 7.85 -9.79
C ASP A 290 -32.92 8.24 -8.57
N VAL A 291 -32.60 7.26 -7.72
CA VAL A 291 -31.65 7.47 -6.61
C VAL A 291 -30.27 7.75 -7.20
N PHE A 292 -29.68 8.88 -6.80
CA PHE A 292 -28.32 9.20 -7.26
C PHE A 292 -27.30 8.28 -6.61
N THR A 293 -26.50 7.61 -7.42
CA THR A 293 -25.40 6.76 -6.96
C THR A 293 -24.12 7.05 -7.74
N PRO A 294 -22.94 7.06 -7.07
CA PRO A 294 -21.67 7.22 -7.78
C PRO A 294 -21.45 6.14 -8.86
N GLY A 295 -21.82 4.89 -8.54
CA GLY A 295 -21.74 3.79 -9.52
C GLY A 295 -22.62 4.02 -10.75
N GLY A 296 -23.89 4.46 -10.55
CA GLY A 296 -24.78 4.78 -11.67
C GLY A 296 -24.28 5.95 -12.54
N LEU A 297 -23.52 6.90 -11.93
CA LEU A 297 -22.85 7.95 -12.67
C LEU A 297 -21.75 7.39 -13.59
N ASP A 298 -20.91 6.51 -13.04
CA ASP A 298 -19.84 5.82 -13.78
C ASP A 298 -20.43 4.93 -14.90
N ASP A 299 -21.51 4.18 -14.60
CA ASP A 299 -22.20 3.34 -15.58
C ASP A 299 -22.77 4.19 -16.73
N ASN A 300 -23.33 5.36 -16.42
CA ASN A 300 -23.81 6.28 -17.46
C ASN A 300 -22.68 6.80 -18.34
N ARG A 301 -21.54 7.18 -17.73
CA ARG A 301 -20.38 7.63 -18.49
C ARG A 301 -19.84 6.52 -19.39
N GLU A 302 -19.69 5.31 -18.87
CA GLU A 302 -19.25 4.15 -19.65
C GLU A 302 -20.21 3.86 -20.81
N ALA A 303 -21.52 3.96 -20.57
CA ALA A 303 -22.52 3.76 -21.63
C ALA A 303 -22.44 4.83 -22.72
N LEU A 304 -22.13 6.09 -22.37
CA LEU A 304 -21.90 7.17 -23.34
C LEU A 304 -20.59 6.93 -24.11
N GLU A 305 -19.50 6.53 -23.43
CA GLU A 305 -18.24 6.17 -24.07
C GLU A 305 -18.45 5.04 -25.08
N ASP A 306 -19.12 3.96 -24.70
CA ASP A 306 -19.45 2.81 -25.58
C ASP A 306 -20.22 3.24 -26.83
N LEU A 307 -21.15 4.20 -26.70
CA LEU A 307 -21.93 4.72 -27.86
C LEU A 307 -21.00 5.36 -28.90
N TYR A 308 -20.08 6.20 -28.47
CA TYR A 308 -19.16 6.88 -29.38
C TYR A 308 -18.06 5.95 -29.90
N GLU A 309 -17.54 5.04 -29.05
CA GLU A 309 -16.55 4.06 -29.45
C GLU A 309 -17.06 3.06 -30.47
N ALA A 310 -18.37 2.73 -30.45
CA ALA A 310 -18.99 1.83 -31.43
C ALA A 310 -18.92 2.36 -32.86
N ASP A 311 -18.87 3.68 -33.03
CA ASP A 311 -18.81 4.33 -34.36
C ASP A 311 -17.43 4.93 -34.67
N GLY A 312 -16.39 4.60 -33.86
CA GLY A 312 -15.02 4.96 -34.10
C GLY A 312 -14.58 6.30 -33.51
N TYR A 313 -15.40 6.92 -32.66
CA TYR A 313 -15.02 8.13 -31.92
C TYR A 313 -14.34 7.73 -30.62
N LEU A 314 -13.06 7.40 -30.73
CA LEU A 314 -12.31 6.83 -29.62
C LEU A 314 -12.01 7.84 -28.52
N THR A 315 -12.30 7.44 -27.28
CA THR A 315 -11.81 8.18 -26.13
C THR A 315 -10.34 7.82 -25.89
N PRO A 316 -9.40 8.79 -25.84
CA PRO A 316 -7.99 8.48 -25.62
C PRO A 316 -7.77 8.04 -24.16
N ARG A 317 -7.98 6.74 -23.89
CA ARG A 317 -7.74 6.12 -22.57
C ARG A 317 -6.30 6.29 -22.08
N ASN A 318 -5.35 6.58 -22.98
CA ASN A 318 -3.92 6.65 -22.65
C ASN A 318 -3.34 8.07 -22.48
N GLN A 319 -4.15 9.14 -22.62
CA GLN A 319 -3.63 10.53 -22.53
C GLN A 319 -4.26 11.38 -21.42
N GLY A 320 -5.01 10.77 -20.49
CA GLY A 320 -5.59 11.50 -19.33
C GLY A 320 -6.66 12.55 -19.68
N GLN A 321 -7.08 12.63 -20.94
CA GLN A 321 -8.17 13.46 -21.39
C GLN A 321 -9.41 12.61 -21.64
N THR A 322 -10.30 12.57 -20.67
CA THR A 322 -11.63 11.99 -20.84
C THR A 322 -12.44 12.92 -21.73
N ARG A 323 -12.94 12.45 -22.86
CA ARG A 323 -13.83 13.21 -23.75
C ARG A 323 -15.19 13.50 -23.11
N ILE A 324 -15.59 12.72 -22.12
CA ILE A 324 -16.84 12.91 -21.39
C ILE A 324 -16.51 13.37 -19.98
N ARG A 325 -16.94 14.57 -19.64
CA ARG A 325 -16.76 15.17 -18.30
C ARG A 325 -18.12 15.28 -17.62
N GLU A 326 -18.13 14.96 -16.34
CA GLU A 326 -19.32 15.05 -15.51
C GLU A 326 -19.20 16.27 -14.59
N ILE A 327 -20.18 17.16 -14.68
CA ILE A 327 -20.32 18.29 -13.74
C ILE A 327 -21.55 18.02 -12.89
N LYS A 328 -21.34 17.98 -11.57
CA LYS A 328 -22.37 17.73 -10.58
C LYS A 328 -22.72 18.98 -9.83
N SER A 329 -24.00 19.26 -9.69
CA SER A 329 -24.51 20.39 -8.90
C SER A 329 -25.56 19.89 -7.90
N ALA A 330 -25.18 19.86 -6.61
CA ALA A 330 -26.06 19.40 -5.55
C ALA A 330 -27.02 20.52 -5.10
N ASN A 331 -28.31 20.21 -5.04
CA ASN A 331 -29.31 21.02 -4.41
C ASN A 331 -29.76 20.33 -3.10
N THR A 332 -29.18 20.75 -2.01
CA THR A 332 -29.41 20.15 -0.67
C THR A 332 -30.85 20.39 -0.18
N GLU A 333 -31.47 21.49 -0.57
CA GLU A 333 -32.87 21.80 -0.16
C GLU A 333 -33.86 20.87 -0.83
N LYS A 334 -33.64 20.55 -2.11
CA LYS A 334 -34.50 19.63 -2.88
C LYS A 334 -34.08 18.17 -2.74
N GLY A 335 -32.91 17.88 -2.18
CA GLY A 335 -32.33 16.54 -2.15
C GLY A 335 -32.06 16.00 -3.56
N THR A 336 -31.59 16.84 -4.49
CA THR A 336 -31.30 16.45 -5.86
C THR A 336 -29.87 16.80 -6.27
N ILE A 337 -29.32 16.02 -7.17
CA ILE A 337 -28.04 16.30 -7.85
C ILE A 337 -28.33 16.39 -9.33
N ASP A 338 -28.11 17.57 -9.90
CA ASP A 338 -28.11 17.77 -11.35
C ASP A 338 -26.79 17.28 -11.92
N VAL A 339 -26.85 16.64 -13.08
CA VAL A 339 -25.68 16.10 -13.76
C VAL A 339 -25.61 16.63 -15.17
N ASP A 340 -24.50 17.30 -15.52
CA ASP A 340 -24.19 17.74 -16.86
C ASP A 340 -23.06 16.89 -17.43
N TYR A 341 -23.32 16.16 -18.50
CA TYR A 341 -22.31 15.46 -19.29
C TYR A 341 -21.82 16.39 -20.42
N GLN A 342 -20.57 16.81 -20.35
CA GLN A 342 -19.92 17.56 -21.40
C GLN A 342 -19.11 16.59 -22.27
N ILE A 343 -19.49 16.49 -23.54
CA ILE A 343 -18.91 15.58 -24.52
C ILE A 343 -18.04 16.37 -25.47
N ASP A 344 -16.80 15.94 -25.63
CA ASP A 344 -15.89 16.35 -26.69
C ASP A 344 -15.79 15.18 -27.67
N GLU A 345 -16.49 15.27 -28.81
CA GLU A 345 -16.66 14.14 -29.71
C GLU A 345 -15.38 13.80 -30.49
N GLY A 346 -14.51 14.80 -30.72
CA GLY A 346 -13.28 14.63 -31.47
C GLY A 346 -13.49 14.08 -32.89
N ASP A 347 -12.42 13.56 -33.46
CA ASP A 347 -12.41 13.02 -34.83
C ASP A 347 -12.73 11.51 -34.82
N ARG A 348 -13.24 11.02 -35.93
CA ARG A 348 -13.53 9.60 -36.14
C ARG A 348 -12.28 8.86 -36.61
N ASP A 349 -11.93 7.80 -35.92
CA ASP A 349 -10.80 6.96 -36.28
C ASP A 349 -11.19 5.80 -37.20
N TYR A 350 -10.33 5.49 -38.18
CA TYR A 350 -10.53 4.44 -39.15
C TYR A 350 -9.39 3.43 -39.10
N ILE A 351 -9.70 2.19 -39.47
CA ILE A 351 -8.71 1.13 -39.62
C ILE A 351 -7.88 1.40 -40.86
N GLU A 352 -6.63 1.81 -40.70
CA GLU A 352 -5.72 1.97 -41.83
C GLU A 352 -5.32 0.62 -42.42
N LYS A 353 -4.95 -0.35 -41.56
CA LYS A 353 -4.34 -1.60 -41.97
C LYS A 353 -4.58 -2.70 -40.95
N VAL A 354 -4.80 -3.91 -41.43
CA VAL A 354 -4.86 -5.13 -40.60
C VAL A 354 -3.66 -6.01 -40.94
N GLU A 355 -2.77 -6.23 -39.99
CA GLU A 355 -1.60 -7.13 -40.13
C GLU A 355 -1.85 -8.43 -39.38
N ILE A 356 -1.71 -9.57 -40.08
CA ILE A 356 -1.78 -10.90 -39.48
C ILE A 356 -0.36 -11.46 -39.38
N ARG A 357 0.06 -11.84 -38.19
CA ARG A 357 1.39 -12.39 -37.91
C ARG A 357 1.31 -13.75 -37.25
N GLY A 358 2.28 -14.63 -37.50
CA GLY A 358 2.40 -15.94 -36.85
C GLY A 358 1.54 -17.06 -37.52
N ASN A 359 0.92 -16.80 -38.64
CA ASN A 359 0.07 -17.75 -39.38
C ASN A 359 0.90 -18.72 -40.27
N THR A 360 1.67 -19.62 -39.65
CA THR A 360 2.55 -20.55 -40.35
C THR A 360 1.81 -21.65 -41.14
N LYS A 361 0.58 -21.98 -40.77
CA LYS A 361 -0.21 -23.07 -41.38
C LYS A 361 -1.40 -22.59 -42.23
N THR A 362 -1.97 -21.43 -41.93
CA THR A 362 -3.17 -20.91 -42.58
C THR A 362 -2.83 -19.70 -43.43
N LYS A 363 -3.31 -19.69 -44.68
CA LYS A 363 -3.10 -18.55 -45.58
C LYS A 363 -3.79 -17.30 -45.06
N ASP A 364 -3.15 -16.16 -45.18
CA ASP A 364 -3.64 -14.84 -44.77
C ASP A 364 -5.06 -14.54 -45.28
N LYS A 365 -5.35 -14.86 -46.53
CA LYS A 365 -6.67 -14.69 -47.15
C LYS A 365 -7.80 -15.40 -46.41
N VAL A 366 -7.52 -16.57 -45.81
CA VAL A 366 -8.53 -17.33 -45.06
C VAL A 366 -8.82 -16.68 -43.74
N LEU A 367 -7.77 -16.22 -43.06
CA LEU A 367 -7.92 -15.51 -41.78
C LEU A 367 -8.62 -14.16 -41.94
N ARG A 368 -8.28 -13.40 -42.99
CA ARG A 368 -8.93 -12.10 -43.26
C ARG A 368 -10.43 -12.23 -43.51
N ARG A 369 -10.88 -13.31 -44.07
CA ARG A 369 -12.31 -13.55 -44.33
C ARG A 369 -13.11 -13.77 -43.05
N GLU A 370 -12.47 -14.25 -42.02
CA GLU A 370 -13.09 -14.52 -40.70
C GLU A 370 -12.96 -13.32 -39.73
N LEU A 371 -12.24 -12.26 -40.12
CA LEU A 371 -12.15 -11.04 -39.34
C LEU A 371 -13.40 -10.19 -39.53
N ALA A 372 -13.91 -9.65 -38.45
CA ALA A 372 -15.04 -8.72 -38.42
C ALA A 372 -14.63 -7.26 -38.74
N VAL A 373 -13.38 -7.02 -39.13
CA VAL A 373 -12.82 -5.68 -39.35
C VAL A 373 -12.08 -5.62 -40.69
N ALA A 374 -12.23 -4.52 -41.43
CA ALA A 374 -11.55 -4.29 -42.71
C ALA A 374 -10.89 -2.89 -42.74
N PRO A 375 -9.81 -2.72 -43.54
CA PRO A 375 -9.23 -1.39 -43.77
C PRO A 375 -10.26 -0.44 -44.39
N GLY A 376 -10.29 0.80 -43.86
CA GLY A 376 -11.27 1.84 -44.28
C GLY A 376 -12.57 1.83 -43.50
N GLU A 377 -12.81 0.84 -42.64
CA GLU A 377 -13.94 0.84 -41.71
C GLU A 377 -13.63 1.65 -40.44
N PRO A 378 -14.66 2.21 -39.80
CA PRO A 378 -14.48 2.83 -38.48
C PRO A 378 -13.89 1.84 -37.48
N PHE A 379 -12.99 2.31 -36.62
CA PHE A 379 -12.41 1.47 -35.60
C PHE A 379 -13.39 1.31 -34.42
N ASN A 380 -14.02 0.17 -34.32
CA ASN A 380 -14.96 -0.18 -33.25
C ASN A 380 -14.22 -0.95 -32.13
N MET A 381 -14.27 -0.45 -30.90
CA MET A 381 -13.67 -1.09 -29.72
C MET A 381 -14.68 -1.85 -28.84
N VAL A 382 -15.98 -1.79 -29.15
CA VAL A 382 -17.08 -2.41 -28.39
C VAL A 382 -17.43 -3.81 -28.90
#